data_c6b0662549f395b3689be6edc0961a26
#
_entry.id   c6b0662549f395b3689be6edc0961a26
#
_cell.length_a   1.000
_cell.length_b   1.000
_cell.length_c   1.000
_cell.angle_alpha   90.00
_cell.angle_beta   90.00
_cell.angle_gamma   90.00
#
_symmetry.space_group_name_H-M   'P 1'
#
loop_
_entity.id
_entity.type
_entity.pdbx_description
1 polymer ?
#
loop_
_entity_poly.entity_id
_entity_poly.type
_entity_poly.pdbx_seq_one_letter_code
_entity_poly.pdbx_strand_id
1 'polypeptide(L)'
;MTEILEQLSGRTVIVGSGLAGLMTALTLAPEPSVIVTRAALGAETSSAWAQGGIAASVGADDSATLHLADTLAAGDGLCDPAIAAGIIAEAPAAIAALERGGVRFDRNAAGELSLGLEAAHNRRRIVHAEGDGSGAAIIAALIEAVMKTPAISVLEGFEARRIVMDGEQVAGLLCATANGAVILPTSRVVLATGGVGGLYDATTNPMGNFGQGIALAARAGAALADMEFVQFHPTALDSRRRPLALISEAVRGEGALLVNERGERFMVRISGAELAPRDVVARAISAEIARGGRVFLDARAALGSRFAARFPVISSLCGEAGIDPAKDLIPVRPAVHYHMGGVATDANGRSSVPGLWVAGEAASIGLHGANRLASNSLLEAAVMGMRAARDISGMPASGAGTISAGSLPAPADASLVRPIVSRHLGVLRNAGAIHGAIAALLPLAEGNGPAADPAIVALLIAVFASLRMESRGAHARTDFPLKLANANRRQMCLSDALEIARATPPYAHARSA
;
A
#
# COMPACT_ATOMS: atom_id res chain seq x y z
N MET A 1 -4.99 22.72 25.67
CA MET A 1 -4.20 22.01 24.64
C MET A 1 -2.77 21.72 25.13
N THR A 2 -2.03 22.69 25.66
CA THR A 2 -0.65 22.47 26.18
C THR A 2 -0.62 21.40 27.28
N GLU A 3 -1.52 21.46 28.25
CA GLU A 3 -1.61 20.51 29.36
C GLU A 3 -1.93 19.07 28.92
N ILE A 4 -2.79 18.88 27.89
CA ILE A 4 -3.08 17.57 27.30
C ILE A 4 -1.85 17.01 26.59
N LEU A 5 -1.07 17.83 25.90
CA LEU A 5 0.12 17.40 25.18
C LEU A 5 1.26 17.01 26.11
N GLU A 6 1.40 17.67 27.26
CA GLU A 6 2.36 17.28 28.30
C GLU A 6 2.05 15.89 28.88
N GLN A 7 0.76 15.56 29.05
CA GLN A 7 0.33 14.22 29.50
C GLN A 7 0.60 13.11 28.48
N LEU A 8 0.80 13.46 27.18
CA LEU A 8 1.11 12.51 26.12
C LEU A 8 2.61 12.30 25.89
N SER A 9 3.45 13.07 26.57
CA SER A 9 4.90 12.99 26.45
C SER A 9 5.43 11.58 26.79
N GLY A 10 6.36 11.08 25.99
CA GLY A 10 7.01 9.78 26.18
C GLY A 10 6.14 8.57 25.78
N ARG A 11 4.88 8.75 25.41
CA ARG A 11 4.05 7.65 24.88
C ARG A 11 4.51 7.25 23.49
N THR A 12 4.23 6.00 23.11
CA THR A 12 4.42 5.57 21.71
C THR A 12 3.45 6.31 20.80
N VAL A 13 3.99 7.00 19.79
CA VAL A 13 3.21 7.75 18.81
C VAL A 13 3.05 6.92 17.54
N ILE A 14 1.81 6.64 17.15
CA ILE A 14 1.43 5.84 15.97
C ILE A 14 0.83 6.79 14.94
N VAL A 15 1.46 6.90 13.77
CA VAL A 15 1.02 7.80 12.70
C VAL A 15 0.23 7.00 11.66
N GLY A 16 -1.07 7.24 11.60
CA GLY A 16 -1.98 6.56 10.68
C GLY A 16 -2.99 5.65 11.38
N SER A 17 -4.23 5.69 10.89
CA SER A 17 -5.39 5.00 11.44
C SER A 17 -5.92 3.88 10.54
N GLY A 18 -5.07 3.32 9.66
CA GLY A 18 -5.34 2.10 8.92
C GLY A 18 -5.15 0.84 9.79
N LEU A 19 -5.36 -0.33 9.19
CA LEU A 19 -5.29 -1.62 9.90
C LEU A 19 -4.00 -1.78 10.72
N ALA A 20 -2.83 -1.47 10.15
CA ALA A 20 -1.55 -1.59 10.86
C ALA A 20 -1.49 -0.71 12.12
N GLY A 21 -1.91 0.57 12.01
CA GLY A 21 -1.90 1.50 13.14
C GLY A 21 -2.87 1.11 14.25
N LEU A 22 -4.10 0.73 13.90
CA LEU A 22 -5.10 0.27 14.87
C LEU A 22 -4.66 -1.01 15.58
N MET A 23 -4.09 -1.99 14.84
CA MET A 23 -3.55 -3.23 15.43
C MET A 23 -2.34 -2.98 16.32
N THR A 24 -1.48 -2.01 15.96
CA THR A 24 -0.37 -1.60 16.82
C THR A 24 -0.89 -1.05 18.15
N ALA A 25 -1.82 -0.10 18.11
CA ALA A 25 -2.36 0.53 19.31
C ALA A 25 -3.08 -0.47 20.23
N LEU A 26 -3.95 -1.32 19.66
CA LEU A 26 -4.69 -2.34 20.41
C LEU A 26 -3.77 -3.42 21.01
N THR A 27 -2.69 -3.76 20.32
CA THR A 27 -1.73 -4.77 20.82
C THR A 27 -0.82 -4.19 21.90
N LEU A 28 -0.49 -2.89 21.86
CA LEU A 28 0.26 -2.21 22.92
C LEU A 28 -0.52 -2.11 24.22
N ALA A 29 -1.84 -2.03 24.18
CA ALA A 29 -2.66 -1.90 25.37
C ALA A 29 -2.39 -3.06 26.37
N PRO A 30 -2.24 -2.77 27.68
CA PRO A 30 -2.59 -1.52 28.39
C PRO A 30 -1.49 -0.43 28.41
N GLU A 31 -0.36 -0.57 27.69
CA GLU A 31 0.63 0.49 27.61
C GLU A 31 0.07 1.72 26.89
N PRO A 32 0.29 2.95 27.42
CA PRO A 32 -0.26 4.15 26.83
C PRO A 32 0.32 4.43 25.44
N SER A 33 -0.55 4.71 24.47
CA SER A 33 -0.17 5.09 23.11
C SER A 33 -1.01 6.24 22.58
N VAL A 34 -0.55 6.86 21.48
CA VAL A 34 -1.21 7.97 20.82
C VAL A 34 -1.33 7.67 19.34
N ILE A 35 -2.55 7.63 18.81
CA ILE A 35 -2.79 7.58 17.36
C ILE A 35 -2.89 9.01 16.85
N VAL A 36 -2.08 9.34 15.85
CA VAL A 36 -2.09 10.63 15.14
C VAL A 36 -2.69 10.41 13.75
N THR A 37 -3.73 11.15 13.41
CA THR A 37 -4.37 11.07 12.10
C THR A 37 -4.79 12.46 11.60
N ARG A 38 -4.57 12.71 10.30
CA ARG A 38 -4.98 13.96 9.65
C ARG A 38 -6.49 14.06 9.50
N ALA A 39 -7.14 12.97 9.13
CA ALA A 39 -8.59 12.86 8.99
C ALA A 39 -9.23 12.28 10.25
N ALA A 40 -10.53 12.09 10.26
CA ALA A 40 -11.20 11.32 11.29
C ALA A 40 -10.66 9.89 11.37
N LEU A 41 -10.73 9.26 12.53
CA LEU A 41 -10.18 7.93 12.78
C LEU A 41 -10.72 6.91 11.77
N GLY A 42 -9.83 6.22 11.07
CA GLY A 42 -10.15 5.23 10.04
C GLY A 42 -10.63 5.81 8.69
N ALA A 43 -10.87 7.12 8.60
CA ALA A 43 -11.23 7.75 7.34
C ALA A 43 -9.99 7.87 6.40
N GLU A 44 -10.26 7.91 5.09
CA GLU A 44 -9.21 8.03 4.06
C GLU A 44 -8.11 6.96 4.15
N THR A 45 -8.45 5.75 4.58
CA THR A 45 -7.51 4.62 4.64
C THR A 45 -7.76 3.61 3.51
N SER A 46 -6.69 3.14 2.87
CA SER A 46 -6.80 2.05 1.87
C SER A 46 -7.39 0.78 2.48
N SER A 47 -7.17 0.54 3.77
CA SER A 47 -7.71 -0.61 4.49
C SER A 47 -9.23 -0.62 4.51
N ALA A 48 -9.89 0.53 4.71
CA ALA A 48 -11.35 0.63 4.71
C ALA A 48 -11.96 0.39 3.31
N TRP A 49 -11.19 0.58 2.24
CA TRP A 49 -11.64 0.40 0.86
C TRP A 49 -11.31 -0.97 0.28
N ALA A 50 -10.67 -1.84 1.07
CA ALA A 50 -10.33 -3.18 0.63
C ALA A 50 -11.60 -4.02 0.41
N GLN A 51 -11.83 -4.47 -0.83
CA GLN A 51 -12.96 -5.33 -1.21
C GLN A 51 -12.65 -6.82 -1.00
N GLY A 52 -11.35 -7.19 -1.00
CA GLY A 52 -10.89 -8.53 -0.66
C GLY A 52 -10.86 -8.76 0.86
N GLY A 53 -10.52 -9.98 1.24
CA GLY A 53 -10.36 -10.35 2.65
C GLY A 53 -8.90 -10.42 3.08
N ILE A 54 -8.65 -11.21 4.11
CA ILE A 54 -7.32 -11.52 4.64
C ILE A 54 -6.93 -12.94 4.21
N ALA A 55 -5.77 -13.09 3.58
CA ALA A 55 -5.25 -14.41 3.25
C ALA A 55 -4.73 -15.11 4.51
N ALA A 56 -5.36 -16.23 4.88
CA ALA A 56 -4.97 -17.03 6.05
C ALA A 56 -5.19 -18.51 5.76
N SER A 57 -4.16 -19.33 5.93
CA SER A 57 -4.23 -20.78 5.70
C SER A 57 -4.88 -21.49 6.89
N VAL A 58 -6.19 -21.28 7.06
CA VAL A 58 -7.02 -21.84 8.15
C VAL A 58 -7.99 -22.93 7.66
N GLY A 59 -8.05 -23.22 6.37
CA GLY A 59 -8.87 -24.28 5.79
C GLY A 59 -8.27 -25.66 6.01
N ALA A 60 -9.11 -26.70 6.06
CA ALA A 60 -8.68 -28.08 6.31
C ALA A 60 -7.79 -28.66 5.18
N ASP A 61 -7.92 -28.14 3.96
CA ASP A 61 -7.14 -28.54 2.77
C ASP A 61 -5.96 -27.59 2.49
N ASP A 62 -5.67 -26.64 3.37
CA ASP A 62 -4.62 -25.65 3.22
C ASP A 62 -3.55 -25.75 4.32
N SER A 63 -2.41 -25.09 4.10
CA SER A 63 -1.32 -25.02 5.07
C SER A 63 -0.47 -23.76 4.86
N ALA A 64 0.28 -23.35 5.90
CA ALA A 64 1.26 -22.27 5.79
C ALA A 64 2.29 -22.52 4.67
N THR A 65 2.68 -23.78 4.42
CA THR A 65 3.60 -24.15 3.36
C THR A 65 3.01 -23.89 1.97
N LEU A 66 1.74 -24.23 1.74
CA LEU A 66 1.05 -23.96 0.48
C LEU A 66 0.84 -22.46 0.26
N HIS A 67 0.49 -21.72 1.32
CA HIS A 67 0.37 -20.26 1.25
C HIS A 67 1.73 -19.59 0.96
N LEU A 68 2.80 -20.08 1.60
CA LEU A 68 4.16 -19.61 1.33
C LEU A 68 4.56 -19.83 -0.13
N ALA A 69 4.29 -21.02 -0.67
CA ALA A 69 4.60 -21.35 -2.06
C ALA A 69 3.91 -20.38 -3.03
N ASP A 70 2.62 -20.08 -2.84
CA ASP A 70 1.88 -19.11 -3.66
C ASP A 70 2.45 -17.70 -3.51
N THR A 71 2.84 -17.30 -2.29
CA THR A 71 3.44 -15.98 -2.00
C THR A 71 4.79 -15.82 -2.70
N LEU A 72 5.67 -16.82 -2.61
CA LEU A 72 6.99 -16.81 -3.26
C LEU A 72 6.86 -16.80 -4.79
N ALA A 73 5.91 -17.56 -5.34
CA ALA A 73 5.63 -17.58 -6.78
C ALA A 73 5.15 -16.20 -7.27
N ALA A 74 4.22 -15.56 -6.56
CA ALA A 74 3.72 -14.22 -6.89
C ALA A 74 4.82 -13.15 -6.79
N GLY A 75 5.72 -13.25 -5.80
CA GLY A 75 6.80 -12.29 -5.55
C GLY A 75 7.97 -12.37 -6.51
N ASP A 76 7.91 -13.30 -7.48
CA ASP A 76 8.80 -13.39 -8.65
C ASP A 76 10.29 -13.41 -8.31
N GLY A 77 10.65 -14.17 -7.26
CA GLY A 77 12.03 -14.43 -6.85
C GLY A 77 12.67 -13.34 -5.97
N LEU A 78 11.90 -12.34 -5.50
CA LEU A 78 12.40 -11.26 -4.63
C LEU A 78 11.78 -11.26 -3.22
N CYS A 79 10.90 -12.21 -2.88
CA CYS A 79 10.50 -12.37 -1.49
C CYS A 79 11.69 -12.80 -0.63
N ASP A 80 11.71 -12.36 0.62
CA ASP A 80 12.52 -12.99 1.67
C ASP A 80 11.74 -14.20 2.19
N PRO A 81 12.20 -15.45 1.96
CA PRO A 81 11.42 -16.63 2.34
C PRO A 81 11.23 -16.79 3.85
N ALA A 82 12.18 -16.33 4.66
CA ALA A 82 12.09 -16.43 6.12
C ALA A 82 11.06 -15.44 6.67
N ILE A 83 11.08 -14.20 6.17
CA ILE A 83 10.09 -13.18 6.49
C ILE A 83 8.68 -13.63 6.05
N ALA A 84 8.55 -14.10 4.82
CA ALA A 84 7.27 -14.55 4.29
C ALA A 84 6.70 -15.72 5.11
N ALA A 85 7.53 -16.73 5.40
CA ALA A 85 7.13 -17.86 6.24
C ALA A 85 6.68 -17.42 7.64
N GLY A 86 7.42 -16.49 8.27
CA GLY A 86 7.09 -15.97 9.58
C GLY A 86 5.76 -15.21 9.63
N ILE A 87 5.48 -14.36 8.64
CA ILE A 87 4.21 -13.62 8.57
C ILE A 87 3.03 -14.57 8.31
N ILE A 88 3.19 -15.50 7.38
CA ILE A 88 2.15 -16.47 7.03
C ILE A 88 1.82 -17.39 8.21
N ALA A 89 2.82 -17.81 8.97
CA ALA A 89 2.63 -18.64 10.16
C ALA A 89 1.80 -17.93 11.26
N GLU A 90 1.85 -16.60 11.32
CA GLU A 90 1.05 -15.81 12.27
C GLU A 90 -0.37 -15.49 11.77
N ALA A 91 -0.75 -15.88 10.55
CA ALA A 91 -2.07 -15.57 10.00
C ALA A 91 -3.25 -16.05 10.90
N PRO A 92 -3.26 -17.28 11.46
CA PRO A 92 -4.33 -17.69 12.38
C PRO A 92 -4.41 -16.83 13.64
N ALA A 93 -3.24 -16.41 14.18
CA ALA A 93 -3.18 -15.55 15.36
C ALA A 93 -3.68 -14.13 15.05
N ALA A 94 -3.42 -13.62 13.82
CA ALA A 94 -3.92 -12.33 13.36
C ALA A 94 -5.46 -12.35 13.21
N ILE A 95 -6.04 -13.40 12.61
CA ILE A 95 -7.50 -13.58 12.53
C ILE A 95 -8.11 -13.60 13.94
N ALA A 96 -7.55 -14.39 14.86
CA ALA A 96 -8.04 -14.45 16.24
C ALA A 96 -7.92 -13.11 16.98
N ALA A 97 -6.86 -12.32 16.70
CA ALA A 97 -6.70 -10.98 17.28
C ALA A 97 -7.76 -9.99 16.75
N LEU A 98 -8.07 -10.05 15.46
CA LEU A 98 -9.13 -9.26 14.84
C LEU A 98 -10.52 -9.63 15.39
N GLU A 99 -10.81 -10.92 15.59
CA GLU A 99 -12.06 -11.37 16.23
C GLU A 99 -12.17 -10.85 17.67
N ARG A 100 -11.08 -10.89 18.45
CA ARG A 100 -11.06 -10.26 19.80
C ARG A 100 -11.27 -8.75 19.75
N GLY A 101 -10.82 -8.09 18.66
CA GLY A 101 -11.09 -6.69 18.37
C GLY A 101 -12.51 -6.40 17.89
N GLY A 102 -13.38 -7.41 17.84
CA GLY A 102 -14.79 -7.27 17.47
C GLY A 102 -15.11 -7.50 16.00
N VAL A 103 -14.13 -7.87 15.17
CA VAL A 103 -14.36 -8.20 13.76
C VAL A 103 -15.20 -9.48 13.65
N ARG A 104 -16.26 -9.43 12.87
CA ARG A 104 -17.13 -10.58 12.59
C ARG A 104 -16.85 -11.06 11.17
N PHE A 105 -16.14 -12.17 11.07
CA PHE A 105 -15.87 -12.80 9.78
C PHE A 105 -17.06 -13.65 9.31
N ASP A 106 -17.22 -13.75 8.00
CA ASP A 106 -18.26 -14.55 7.36
C ASP A 106 -18.09 -16.02 7.67
N ARG A 107 -19.20 -16.70 8.03
CA ARG A 107 -19.20 -18.11 8.39
C ARG A 107 -20.20 -18.89 7.54
N ASN A 108 -19.89 -20.16 7.28
CA ASN A 108 -20.79 -21.09 6.61
C ASN A 108 -21.89 -21.59 7.57
N ALA A 109 -22.80 -22.41 7.06
CA ALA A 109 -23.90 -22.96 7.86
C ALA A 109 -23.44 -23.87 9.02
N ALA A 110 -22.20 -24.37 8.98
CA ALA A 110 -21.61 -25.17 10.07
C ALA A 110 -20.91 -24.29 11.13
N GLY A 111 -20.88 -22.96 10.95
CA GLY A 111 -20.21 -22.03 11.85
C GLY A 111 -18.70 -21.87 11.60
N GLU A 112 -18.15 -22.49 10.57
CA GLU A 112 -16.76 -22.37 10.17
C GLU A 112 -16.54 -21.12 9.30
N LEU A 113 -15.31 -20.58 9.25
CA LEU A 113 -14.95 -19.45 8.39
C LEU A 113 -15.27 -19.75 6.91
N SER A 114 -15.97 -18.84 6.26
CA SER A 114 -16.27 -18.94 4.83
C SER A 114 -15.06 -18.45 4.03
N LEU A 115 -14.39 -19.36 3.31
CA LEU A 115 -13.14 -19.05 2.62
C LEU A 115 -13.35 -18.80 1.13
N GLY A 116 -12.87 -17.64 0.66
CA GLY A 116 -12.84 -17.26 -0.74
C GLY A 116 -11.59 -17.76 -1.47
N LEU A 117 -11.64 -17.71 -2.80
CA LEU A 117 -10.51 -17.94 -3.69
C LEU A 117 -10.27 -16.68 -4.52
N GLU A 118 -9.04 -16.20 -4.54
CA GLU A 118 -8.58 -15.15 -5.45
C GLU A 118 -7.53 -15.69 -6.42
N ALA A 119 -7.30 -15.00 -7.54
CA ALA A 119 -6.33 -15.42 -8.55
C ALA A 119 -4.90 -15.53 -7.96
N ALA A 120 -4.12 -16.44 -8.50
CA ALA A 120 -2.79 -16.84 -8.04
C ALA A 120 -2.75 -17.54 -6.66
N HIS A 121 -3.89 -17.80 -6.03
CA HIS A 121 -3.99 -18.72 -4.90
C HIS A 121 -4.38 -20.13 -5.37
N ASN A 122 -3.70 -21.14 -4.88
CA ASN A 122 -4.00 -22.55 -5.18
C ASN A 122 -5.01 -23.18 -4.21
N ARG A 123 -5.43 -22.45 -3.17
CA ARG A 123 -6.40 -22.89 -2.15
C ARG A 123 -7.33 -21.75 -1.75
N ARG A 124 -8.53 -22.10 -1.29
CA ARG A 124 -9.46 -21.17 -0.67
C ARG A 124 -8.93 -20.79 0.71
N ARG A 125 -8.47 -19.54 0.87
CA ARG A 125 -7.91 -19.05 2.13
C ARG A 125 -8.25 -17.60 2.43
N ILE A 126 -9.08 -16.97 1.63
CA ILE A 126 -9.42 -15.56 1.83
C ILE A 126 -10.59 -15.49 2.82
N VAL A 127 -10.31 -14.95 4.00
CA VAL A 127 -11.29 -14.73 5.08
C VAL A 127 -11.94 -13.38 4.84
N HIS A 128 -13.26 -13.35 4.69
CA HIS A 128 -14.04 -12.15 4.43
C HIS A 128 -14.85 -11.72 5.66
N ALA A 129 -15.21 -10.44 5.71
CA ALA A 129 -16.19 -9.86 6.60
C ALA A 129 -17.16 -9.02 5.77
N GLU A 130 -18.46 -9.32 5.82
CA GLU A 130 -19.47 -8.64 4.98
C GLU A 130 -19.19 -8.73 3.46
N GLY A 131 -18.73 -9.89 2.99
CA GLY A 131 -18.48 -10.16 1.58
C GLY A 131 -17.42 -9.25 0.95
N ASP A 132 -17.80 -8.45 -0.06
CA ASP A 132 -16.92 -7.48 -0.75
C ASP A 132 -16.77 -6.13 -0.01
N GLY A 133 -17.24 -6.05 1.24
CA GLY A 133 -17.08 -4.92 2.17
C GLY A 133 -16.06 -5.15 3.29
N SER A 134 -15.20 -6.18 3.19
CA SER A 134 -14.35 -6.66 4.29
C SER A 134 -13.51 -5.57 4.96
N GLY A 135 -12.92 -4.68 4.19
CA GLY A 135 -12.08 -3.60 4.73
C GLY A 135 -12.85 -2.64 5.63
N ALA A 136 -14.04 -2.22 5.19
CA ALA A 136 -14.89 -1.32 5.96
C ALA A 136 -15.36 -1.97 7.28
N ALA A 137 -15.77 -3.23 7.24
CA ALA A 137 -16.21 -3.98 8.42
C ALA A 137 -15.08 -4.14 9.44
N ILE A 138 -13.88 -4.50 8.99
CA ILE A 138 -12.69 -4.66 9.84
C ILE A 138 -12.33 -3.31 10.51
N ILE A 139 -12.23 -2.24 9.73
CA ILE A 139 -11.84 -0.92 10.27
C ILE A 139 -12.89 -0.39 11.26
N ALA A 140 -14.18 -0.54 10.97
CA ALA A 140 -15.25 -0.10 11.87
C ALA A 140 -15.18 -0.81 13.23
N ALA A 141 -14.98 -2.13 13.23
CA ALA A 141 -14.85 -2.91 14.47
C ALA A 141 -13.62 -2.49 15.29
N LEU A 142 -12.47 -2.28 14.64
CA LEU A 142 -11.24 -1.87 15.33
C LEU A 142 -11.32 -0.43 15.86
N ILE A 143 -12.00 0.48 15.18
CA ILE A 143 -12.27 1.83 15.68
C ILE A 143 -13.08 1.74 16.98
N GLU A 144 -14.12 0.94 16.99
CA GLU A 144 -14.92 0.73 18.20
C GLU A 144 -14.09 0.17 19.36
N ALA A 145 -13.19 -0.79 19.09
CA ALA A 145 -12.27 -1.34 20.07
C ALA A 145 -11.29 -0.27 20.61
N VAL A 146 -10.69 0.53 19.72
CA VAL A 146 -9.80 1.64 20.09
C VAL A 146 -10.50 2.65 20.98
N MET A 147 -11.72 3.07 20.63
CA MET A 147 -12.50 4.03 21.40
C MET A 147 -12.92 3.53 22.79
N LYS A 148 -12.99 2.20 22.98
CA LYS A 148 -13.26 1.55 24.26
C LYS A 148 -12.00 1.28 25.10
N THR A 149 -10.80 1.57 24.58
CA THR A 149 -9.53 1.27 25.25
C THR A 149 -8.93 2.54 25.85
N PRO A 150 -9.01 2.77 27.19
CA PRO A 150 -8.58 4.01 27.82
C PRO A 150 -7.08 4.33 27.67
N ALA A 151 -6.24 3.32 27.41
CA ALA A 151 -4.80 3.49 27.21
C ALA A 151 -4.46 4.15 25.87
N ILE A 152 -5.40 4.22 24.93
CA ILE A 152 -5.19 4.78 23.59
C ILE A 152 -5.78 6.18 23.53
N SER A 153 -4.94 7.17 23.24
CA SER A 153 -5.38 8.53 22.93
C SER A 153 -5.43 8.73 21.40
N VAL A 154 -6.47 9.39 20.89
CA VAL A 154 -6.60 9.66 19.44
C VAL A 154 -6.53 11.16 19.22
N LEU A 155 -5.63 11.59 18.34
CA LEU A 155 -5.45 12.98 17.90
C LEU A 155 -5.86 13.10 16.43
N GLU A 156 -7.10 13.49 16.19
CA GLU A 156 -7.64 13.80 14.87
C GLU A 156 -7.30 15.23 14.44
N GLY A 157 -7.11 15.46 13.14
CA GLY A 157 -6.71 16.77 12.61
C GLY A 157 -5.24 17.12 12.87
N PHE A 158 -4.43 16.13 13.27
CA PHE A 158 -2.98 16.28 13.44
C PHE A 158 -2.26 15.66 12.24
N GLU A 159 -1.58 16.49 11.47
CA GLU A 159 -0.80 16.05 10.32
C GLU A 159 0.68 15.98 10.67
N ALA A 160 1.26 14.78 10.65
CA ALA A 160 2.69 14.57 10.85
C ALA A 160 3.50 15.24 9.72
N ARG A 161 4.45 16.10 10.08
CA ARG A 161 5.23 16.91 9.15
C ARG A 161 6.71 16.59 9.18
N ARG A 162 7.27 16.23 10.33
CA ARG A 162 8.68 15.81 10.49
C ARG A 162 8.83 14.89 11.68
N ILE A 163 9.71 13.91 11.56
CA ILE A 163 10.29 13.22 12.71
C ILE A 163 11.36 14.15 13.26
N VAL A 164 11.27 14.45 14.55
CA VAL A 164 12.28 15.27 15.25
C VAL A 164 13.36 14.34 15.74
N MET A 165 14.61 14.66 15.40
CA MET A 165 15.78 13.84 15.73
C MET A 165 16.62 14.51 16.81
N ASP A 166 17.22 13.69 17.69
CA ASP A 166 18.34 14.07 18.57
C ASP A 166 19.53 13.17 18.23
N GLY A 167 20.49 13.74 17.50
CA GLY A 167 21.53 12.96 16.82
C GLY A 167 20.91 12.00 15.80
N GLU A 168 21.16 10.71 15.98
CA GLU A 168 20.64 9.64 15.10
C GLU A 168 19.33 9.00 15.62
N GLN A 169 18.79 9.47 16.76
CA GLN A 169 17.61 8.86 17.39
C GLN A 169 16.37 9.74 17.25
N VAL A 170 15.20 9.09 17.24
CA VAL A 170 13.92 9.78 17.31
C VAL A 170 13.77 10.46 18.68
N ALA A 171 13.41 11.75 18.67
CA ALA A 171 13.13 12.54 19.87
C ALA A 171 11.69 13.06 19.92
N GLY A 172 10.99 13.07 18.78
CA GLY A 172 9.61 13.53 18.74
C GLY A 172 8.99 13.51 17.35
N LEU A 173 7.73 13.94 17.29
CA LEU A 173 6.99 14.12 16.05
C LEU A 173 6.47 15.56 15.98
N LEU A 174 6.86 16.30 14.93
CA LEU A 174 6.30 17.61 14.61
C LEU A 174 5.02 17.42 13.80
N CYS A 175 3.92 17.95 14.30
CA CYS A 175 2.62 17.95 13.65
C CYS A 175 2.13 19.36 13.32
N ALA A 176 1.39 19.48 12.24
CA ALA A 176 0.52 20.63 11.98
C ALA A 176 -0.88 20.34 12.49
N THR A 177 -1.51 21.37 13.08
CA THR A 177 -2.91 21.37 13.51
C THR A 177 -3.59 22.63 13.03
N ALA A 178 -4.91 22.74 13.19
CA ALA A 178 -5.65 23.97 12.91
C ALA A 178 -5.15 25.19 13.74
N ASN A 179 -4.50 24.92 14.88
CA ASN A 179 -3.99 25.95 15.80
C ASN A 179 -2.47 26.19 15.67
N GLY A 180 -1.84 25.64 14.64
CA GLY A 180 -0.39 25.79 14.38
C GLY A 180 0.43 24.53 14.63
N ALA A 181 1.73 24.71 14.81
CA ALA A 181 2.69 23.63 15.02
C ALA A 181 2.61 23.06 16.43
N VAL A 182 2.72 21.75 16.55
CA VAL A 182 2.77 21.01 17.81
C VAL A 182 3.85 19.95 17.72
N ILE A 183 4.65 19.80 18.77
CA ILE A 183 5.58 18.69 18.94
C ILE A 183 5.00 17.70 19.94
N LEU A 184 5.01 16.43 19.58
CA LEU A 184 4.78 15.31 20.49
C LEU A 184 6.13 14.73 20.87
N PRO A 185 6.65 15.00 22.09
CA PRO A 185 7.92 14.46 22.52
C PRO A 185 7.82 12.95 22.73
N THR A 186 8.62 12.18 22.00
CA THR A 186 8.67 10.72 22.13
C THR A 186 9.95 10.16 21.50
N SER A 187 10.46 9.07 22.05
CA SER A 187 11.54 8.28 21.45
C SER A 187 11.02 7.09 20.63
N ARG A 188 9.68 6.95 20.47
CA ARG A 188 9.04 5.78 19.83
C ARG A 188 7.95 6.22 18.87
N VAL A 189 8.27 6.18 17.59
CA VAL A 189 7.34 6.51 16.51
C VAL A 189 7.09 5.28 15.64
N VAL A 190 5.82 4.96 15.38
CA VAL A 190 5.39 3.93 14.44
C VAL A 190 4.72 4.60 13.24
N LEU A 191 5.27 4.45 12.04
CA LEU A 191 4.64 4.91 10.81
C LEU A 191 3.76 3.80 10.23
N ALA A 192 2.45 4.05 10.16
CA ALA A 192 1.42 3.18 9.59
C ALA A 192 0.57 3.93 8.56
N THR A 193 1.23 4.73 7.72
CA THR A 193 0.65 5.78 6.90
C THR A 193 0.17 5.35 5.53
N GLY A 194 0.30 4.06 5.20
CA GLY A 194 -0.05 3.53 3.87
C GLY A 194 1.00 3.83 2.80
N GLY A 195 0.63 3.56 1.56
CA GLY A 195 1.54 3.57 0.41
C GLY A 195 1.54 4.86 -0.42
N VAL A 196 1.75 4.70 -1.73
CA VAL A 196 2.05 5.80 -2.66
C VAL A 196 0.98 6.04 -3.72
N GLY A 197 -0.18 5.35 -3.65
CA GLY A 197 -1.17 5.38 -4.72
C GLY A 197 -1.65 6.77 -5.12
N GLY A 198 -1.74 7.71 -4.17
CA GLY A 198 -2.13 9.10 -4.42
C GLY A 198 -1.11 9.93 -5.23
N LEU A 199 0.07 9.39 -5.53
CA LEU A 199 1.00 9.98 -6.50
C LEU A 199 0.57 9.77 -7.96
N TYR A 200 -0.45 8.96 -8.23
CA TYR A 200 -0.89 8.62 -9.57
C TYR A 200 -2.32 9.12 -9.83
N ASP A 201 -2.61 9.56 -11.06
CA ASP A 201 -3.96 9.96 -11.47
C ASP A 201 -4.93 8.79 -11.50
N ALA A 202 -4.45 7.62 -11.95
CA ALA A 202 -5.22 6.38 -11.92
C ALA A 202 -4.80 5.55 -10.70
N THR A 203 -5.59 5.64 -9.64
CA THR A 203 -5.37 4.91 -8.38
C THR A 203 -6.70 4.46 -7.78
N THR A 204 -6.66 3.34 -7.05
CA THR A 204 -7.76 2.85 -6.21
C THR A 204 -7.57 3.22 -4.74
N ASN A 205 -6.50 3.96 -4.41
CA ASN A 205 -6.19 4.40 -3.06
C ASN A 205 -6.68 5.83 -2.81
N PRO A 206 -6.86 6.24 -1.54
CA PRO A 206 -7.12 7.63 -1.19
C PRO A 206 -6.08 8.57 -1.80
N MET A 207 -6.52 9.69 -2.36
CA MET A 207 -5.62 10.67 -3.00
C MET A 207 -4.62 11.30 -2.02
N GLY A 208 -4.89 11.20 -0.71
CA GLY A 208 -4.00 11.60 0.36
C GLY A 208 -2.87 10.62 0.67
N ASN A 209 -2.90 9.39 0.12
CA ASN A 209 -1.87 8.38 0.30
C ASN A 209 -0.76 8.52 -0.75
N PHE A 210 0.08 9.53 -0.63
CA PHE A 210 1.18 9.82 -1.56
C PHE A 210 2.58 9.51 -0.99
N GLY A 211 2.69 8.59 -0.03
CA GLY A 211 3.96 8.18 0.56
C GLY A 211 4.47 9.08 1.67
N GLN A 212 3.58 9.75 2.38
CA GLN A 212 3.93 10.75 3.39
C GLN A 212 4.84 10.19 4.49
N GLY A 213 4.54 9.00 5.05
CA GLY A 213 5.42 8.34 6.03
C GLY A 213 6.74 7.90 5.44
N ILE A 214 6.77 7.51 4.17
CA ILE A 214 8.02 7.19 3.46
C ILE A 214 8.90 8.43 3.37
N ALA A 215 8.33 9.60 3.01
CA ALA A 215 9.06 10.86 2.97
C ALA A 215 9.58 11.28 4.36
N LEU A 216 8.76 11.11 5.40
CA LEU A 216 9.16 11.38 6.80
C LEU A 216 10.36 10.52 7.21
N ALA A 217 10.30 9.22 6.94
CA ALA A 217 11.37 8.28 7.26
C ALA A 217 12.64 8.56 6.42
N ALA A 218 12.49 8.84 5.13
CA ALA A 218 13.60 9.18 4.24
C ALA A 218 14.35 10.44 4.70
N ARG A 219 13.63 11.49 5.12
CA ARG A 219 14.21 12.70 5.70
C ARG A 219 14.86 12.49 7.05
N ALA A 220 14.42 11.50 7.82
CA ALA A 220 15.06 11.08 9.07
C ALA A 220 16.28 10.18 8.84
N GLY A 221 16.66 9.89 7.59
CA GLY A 221 17.82 9.06 7.24
C GLY A 221 17.54 7.57 7.16
N ALA A 222 16.29 7.13 7.21
CA ALA A 222 15.95 5.72 7.09
C ALA A 222 16.29 5.17 5.70
N ALA A 223 16.74 3.91 5.65
CA ALA A 223 16.91 3.17 4.41
C ALA A 223 15.56 2.84 3.78
N LEU A 224 15.45 3.01 2.46
CA LEU A 224 14.31 2.66 1.64
C LEU A 224 14.65 1.43 0.82
N ALA A 225 13.65 0.57 0.55
CA ALA A 225 13.85 -0.64 -0.24
C ALA A 225 12.81 -0.80 -1.34
N ASP A 226 13.25 -1.35 -2.48
CA ASP A 226 12.38 -1.88 -3.54
C ASP A 226 11.34 -0.87 -4.08
N MET A 227 11.67 0.43 -4.05
CA MET A 227 10.74 1.53 -4.36
C MET A 227 10.15 1.46 -5.78
N GLU A 228 10.82 0.78 -6.73
CA GLU A 228 10.35 0.61 -8.11
C GLU A 228 9.13 -0.29 -8.25
N PHE A 229 8.80 -1.12 -7.25
CA PHE A 229 7.72 -2.10 -7.34
C PHE A 229 6.39 -1.49 -6.90
N VAL A 230 5.70 -0.88 -7.86
CA VAL A 230 4.35 -0.34 -7.72
C VAL A 230 3.39 -1.25 -8.46
N GLN A 231 2.48 -1.92 -7.73
CA GLN A 231 1.48 -2.83 -8.31
C GLN A 231 0.30 -2.05 -8.85
N PHE A 232 -0.03 -2.31 -10.12
CA PHE A 232 -1.26 -1.83 -10.73
C PHE A 232 -2.32 -2.93 -10.68
N HIS A 233 -3.49 -2.64 -10.09
CA HIS A 233 -4.63 -3.52 -10.25
C HIS A 233 -5.15 -3.40 -11.68
N PRO A 234 -5.37 -4.52 -12.38
CA PRO A 234 -5.71 -4.48 -13.80
C PRO A 234 -7.08 -3.88 -14.08
N THR A 235 -8.04 -4.06 -13.18
CA THR A 235 -9.45 -3.73 -13.40
C THR A 235 -9.97 -2.71 -12.38
N ALA A 236 -9.59 -1.44 -12.52
CA ALA A 236 -10.31 -0.31 -11.92
C ALA A 236 -11.36 0.20 -12.90
N LEU A 237 -12.52 0.63 -12.42
CA LEU A 237 -13.59 1.22 -13.23
C LEU A 237 -13.08 2.50 -13.89
N ASP A 238 -13.03 2.50 -15.23
CA ASP A 238 -12.61 3.68 -15.99
C ASP A 238 -13.72 4.73 -16.03
N SER A 239 -13.71 5.60 -15.03
CA SER A 239 -14.71 6.64 -14.80
C SER A 239 -14.05 7.98 -14.46
N ARG A 240 -14.88 9.03 -14.29
CA ARG A 240 -14.40 10.35 -13.85
C ARG A 240 -14.17 10.44 -12.34
N ARG A 241 -14.63 9.45 -11.56
CA ARG A 241 -14.43 9.41 -10.11
C ARG A 241 -12.94 9.37 -9.77
N ARG A 242 -12.55 10.08 -8.73
CA ARG A 242 -11.21 10.00 -8.13
C ARG A 242 -11.33 9.83 -6.62
N PRO A 243 -10.69 8.82 -6.06
CA PRO A 243 -9.97 7.72 -6.73
C PRO A 243 -10.92 6.82 -7.53
N LEU A 244 -10.35 5.99 -8.43
CA LEU A 244 -11.11 5.03 -9.24
C LEU A 244 -11.69 3.92 -8.35
N ALA A 245 -12.90 3.48 -8.67
CA ALA A 245 -13.50 2.35 -7.99
C ALA A 245 -12.80 1.03 -8.40
N LEU A 246 -12.51 0.18 -7.43
CA LEU A 246 -11.94 -1.13 -7.68
C LEU A 246 -13.04 -2.08 -8.20
N ILE A 247 -12.77 -2.79 -9.30
CA ILE A 247 -13.52 -3.97 -9.71
C ILE A 247 -12.68 -5.18 -9.31
N SER A 248 -13.03 -5.80 -8.21
CA SER A 248 -12.27 -6.87 -7.57
C SER A 248 -11.89 -7.99 -8.55
N GLU A 249 -10.76 -8.60 -8.28
CA GLU A 249 -10.28 -9.80 -8.98
C GLU A 249 -11.25 -10.97 -8.91
N ALA A 250 -12.05 -11.05 -7.85
CA ALA A 250 -13.10 -12.05 -7.67
C ALA A 250 -14.11 -12.07 -8.82
N VAL A 251 -14.39 -10.92 -9.47
CA VAL A 251 -15.29 -10.86 -10.63
C VAL A 251 -14.73 -11.67 -11.81
N ARG A 252 -13.38 -11.62 -12.03
CA ARG A 252 -12.71 -12.47 -13.02
C ARG A 252 -12.68 -13.94 -12.56
N GLY A 253 -12.52 -14.15 -11.25
CA GLY A 253 -12.60 -15.48 -10.64
C GLY A 253 -13.96 -16.17 -10.84
N GLU A 254 -15.05 -15.40 -10.92
CA GLU A 254 -16.40 -15.91 -11.25
C GLU A 254 -16.63 -16.05 -12.77
N GLY A 255 -15.60 -15.86 -13.60
CA GLY A 255 -15.64 -16.15 -15.04
C GLY A 255 -15.86 -14.94 -15.94
N ALA A 256 -15.79 -13.71 -15.44
CA ALA A 256 -15.86 -12.52 -16.30
C ALA A 256 -14.63 -12.43 -17.22
N LEU A 257 -14.84 -11.99 -18.47
CA LEU A 257 -13.84 -11.96 -19.53
C LEU A 257 -13.36 -10.55 -19.82
N LEU A 258 -12.09 -10.41 -20.20
CA LEU A 258 -11.51 -9.15 -20.68
C LEU A 258 -11.62 -9.06 -22.21
N VAL A 259 -12.33 -8.03 -22.68
CA VAL A 259 -12.53 -7.79 -24.11
C VAL A 259 -12.12 -6.37 -24.49
N ASN A 260 -11.65 -6.19 -25.73
CA ASN A 260 -11.40 -4.88 -26.29
C ASN A 260 -12.71 -4.28 -26.88
N GLU A 261 -12.64 -3.08 -27.44
CA GLU A 261 -13.80 -2.38 -28.04
C GLU A 261 -14.42 -3.12 -29.24
N ARG A 262 -13.70 -4.08 -29.86
CA ARG A 262 -14.20 -4.95 -30.92
C ARG A 262 -14.86 -6.23 -30.41
N GLY A 263 -14.92 -6.40 -29.08
CA GLY A 263 -15.43 -7.61 -28.44
C GLY A 263 -14.43 -8.78 -28.47
N GLU A 264 -13.18 -8.56 -28.85
CA GLU A 264 -12.16 -9.60 -28.92
C GLU A 264 -11.57 -9.87 -27.53
N ARG A 265 -11.56 -11.15 -27.13
CA ARG A 265 -10.92 -11.63 -25.90
C ARG A 265 -9.41 -11.72 -26.09
N PHE A 266 -8.68 -10.66 -25.78
CA PHE A 266 -7.23 -10.57 -26.04
C PHE A 266 -6.37 -11.39 -25.06
N MET A 267 -6.91 -11.79 -23.89
CA MET A 267 -6.19 -12.61 -22.90
C MET A 267 -6.03 -14.09 -23.28
N VAL A 268 -6.74 -14.60 -24.27
CA VAL A 268 -6.81 -16.03 -24.61
C VAL A 268 -5.44 -16.66 -24.91
N ARG A 269 -4.46 -15.89 -25.39
CA ARG A 269 -3.12 -16.37 -25.75
C ARG A 269 -2.12 -16.28 -24.60
N ILE A 270 -2.54 -15.74 -23.45
CA ILE A 270 -1.70 -15.56 -22.26
C ILE A 270 -1.97 -16.72 -21.29
N SER A 271 -0.93 -17.35 -20.79
CA SER A 271 -1.06 -18.42 -19.80
C SER A 271 -1.80 -17.90 -18.56
N GLY A 272 -2.81 -18.64 -18.11
CA GLY A 272 -3.71 -18.22 -17.03
C GLY A 272 -4.83 -17.28 -17.47
N ALA A 273 -4.79 -16.73 -18.70
CA ALA A 273 -5.79 -15.81 -19.27
C ALA A 273 -6.19 -14.72 -18.25
N GLU A 274 -7.48 -14.52 -17.97
CA GLU A 274 -7.99 -13.53 -17.02
C GLU A 274 -7.58 -13.80 -15.57
N LEU A 275 -7.15 -15.01 -15.24
CA LEU A 275 -6.66 -15.43 -13.92
C LEU A 275 -5.13 -15.39 -13.79
N ALA A 276 -4.42 -14.91 -14.83
CA ALA A 276 -3.00 -14.64 -14.76
C ALA A 276 -2.67 -13.63 -13.63
N PRO A 277 -1.43 -13.59 -13.12
CA PRO A 277 -1.00 -12.61 -12.13
C PRO A 277 -1.34 -11.17 -12.53
N ARG A 278 -1.60 -10.32 -11.54
CA ARG A 278 -2.07 -8.93 -11.76
C ARG A 278 -1.19 -8.11 -12.68
N ASP A 279 0.12 -8.25 -12.57
CA ASP A 279 1.11 -7.57 -13.41
C ASP A 279 1.00 -7.99 -14.88
N VAL A 280 0.76 -9.28 -15.14
CA VAL A 280 0.57 -9.83 -16.50
C VAL A 280 -0.70 -9.25 -17.13
N VAL A 281 -1.82 -9.28 -16.39
CA VAL A 281 -3.10 -8.73 -16.87
C VAL A 281 -3.02 -7.22 -17.06
N ALA A 282 -2.40 -6.49 -16.13
CA ALA A 282 -2.24 -5.04 -16.22
C ALA A 282 -1.39 -4.64 -17.44
N ARG A 283 -0.32 -5.38 -17.75
CA ARG A 283 0.49 -5.15 -18.96
C ARG A 283 -0.31 -5.41 -20.24
N ALA A 284 -1.11 -6.46 -20.29
CA ALA A 284 -1.94 -6.77 -21.45
C ALA A 284 -2.98 -5.68 -21.71
N ILE A 285 -3.70 -5.23 -20.67
CA ILE A 285 -4.66 -4.12 -20.76
C ILE A 285 -3.95 -2.82 -21.18
N SER A 286 -2.79 -2.53 -20.58
CA SER A 286 -2.00 -1.33 -20.95
C SER A 286 -1.56 -1.35 -22.40
N ALA A 287 -1.23 -2.51 -22.95
CA ALA A 287 -0.87 -2.67 -24.35
C ALA A 287 -2.06 -2.41 -25.30
N GLU A 288 -3.28 -2.86 -24.95
CA GLU A 288 -4.49 -2.54 -25.71
C GLU A 288 -4.80 -1.03 -25.67
N ILE A 289 -4.72 -0.41 -24.48
CA ILE A 289 -4.93 1.04 -24.32
C ILE A 289 -3.88 1.86 -25.09
N ALA A 290 -2.61 1.44 -25.09
CA ALA A 290 -1.53 2.12 -25.82
C ALA A 290 -1.72 2.11 -27.34
N ARG A 291 -2.49 1.16 -27.87
CA ARG A 291 -2.91 1.12 -29.29
C ARG A 291 -4.09 2.05 -29.62
N GLY A 292 -4.56 2.83 -28.63
CA GLY A 292 -5.70 3.73 -28.75
C GLY A 292 -7.05 3.07 -28.49
N GLY A 293 -7.08 1.79 -28.05
CA GLY A 293 -8.30 1.04 -27.78
C GLY A 293 -8.84 1.26 -26.36
N ARG A 294 -10.04 0.77 -26.12
CA ARG A 294 -10.68 0.67 -24.79
C ARG A 294 -10.81 -0.79 -24.38
N VAL A 295 -10.76 -1.02 -23.08
CA VAL A 295 -10.87 -2.37 -22.51
C VAL A 295 -12.08 -2.43 -21.58
N PHE A 296 -12.76 -3.58 -21.61
CA PHE A 296 -13.96 -3.84 -20.83
C PHE A 296 -13.86 -5.19 -20.14
N LEU A 297 -14.53 -5.29 -18.99
CA LEU A 297 -14.80 -6.55 -18.30
C LEU A 297 -16.25 -6.95 -18.63
N ASP A 298 -16.42 -8.12 -19.22
CA ASP A 298 -17.71 -8.71 -19.55
C ASP A 298 -18.11 -9.76 -18.52
N ALA A 299 -19.03 -9.41 -17.64
CA ALA A 299 -19.57 -10.28 -16.60
C ALA A 299 -20.96 -10.85 -16.96
N ARG A 300 -21.53 -10.44 -18.10
CA ARG A 300 -22.93 -10.72 -18.46
C ARG A 300 -23.23 -12.22 -18.58
N ALA A 301 -22.37 -12.96 -19.25
CA ALA A 301 -22.57 -14.40 -19.45
C ALA A 301 -22.30 -15.21 -18.16
N ALA A 302 -21.28 -14.82 -17.38
CA ALA A 302 -20.87 -15.54 -16.19
C ALA A 302 -21.78 -15.29 -14.98
N LEU A 303 -22.21 -14.06 -14.76
CA LEU A 303 -22.95 -13.62 -13.59
C LEU A 303 -24.36 -13.14 -13.93
N GLY A 304 -24.53 -12.32 -14.96
CA GLY A 304 -25.83 -11.76 -15.35
C GLY A 304 -26.59 -11.14 -14.17
N SER A 305 -27.85 -11.50 -13.98
CA SER A 305 -28.70 -11.00 -12.89
C SER A 305 -28.19 -11.36 -11.47
N ARG A 306 -27.27 -12.32 -11.34
CA ARG A 306 -26.66 -12.68 -10.05
C ARG A 306 -25.58 -11.69 -9.60
N PHE A 307 -25.13 -10.79 -10.48
CA PHE A 307 -24.00 -9.89 -10.20
C PHE A 307 -24.24 -9.04 -8.93
N ALA A 308 -25.39 -8.40 -8.83
CA ALA A 308 -25.72 -7.53 -7.71
C ALA A 308 -25.77 -8.27 -6.35
N ALA A 309 -26.27 -9.50 -6.35
CA ALA A 309 -26.33 -10.33 -5.14
C ALA A 309 -24.92 -10.83 -4.73
N ARG A 310 -24.05 -11.10 -5.71
CA ARG A 310 -22.69 -11.62 -5.45
C ARG A 310 -21.69 -10.52 -5.09
N PHE A 311 -21.83 -9.34 -5.68
CA PHE A 311 -20.95 -8.19 -5.54
C PHE A 311 -21.75 -6.89 -5.32
N PRO A 312 -22.41 -6.72 -4.16
CA PRO A 312 -23.31 -5.60 -3.91
C PRO A 312 -22.58 -4.25 -3.93
N VAL A 313 -21.36 -4.17 -3.37
CA VAL A 313 -20.56 -2.94 -3.36
C VAL A 313 -20.13 -2.57 -4.78
N ILE A 314 -19.59 -3.52 -5.55
CA ILE A 314 -19.17 -3.27 -6.94
C ILE A 314 -20.37 -2.89 -7.81
N SER A 315 -21.53 -3.54 -7.62
CA SER A 315 -22.76 -3.20 -8.34
C SER A 315 -23.19 -1.76 -8.07
N SER A 316 -23.13 -1.31 -6.82
CA SER A 316 -23.42 0.09 -6.46
C SER A 316 -22.45 1.06 -7.13
N LEU A 317 -21.14 0.77 -7.10
CA LEU A 317 -20.10 1.60 -7.72
C LEU A 317 -20.26 1.71 -9.25
N CYS A 318 -20.67 0.63 -9.91
CA CYS A 318 -21.02 0.64 -11.34
C CYS A 318 -22.29 1.47 -11.60
N GLY A 319 -23.31 1.32 -10.74
CA GLY A 319 -24.56 2.08 -10.84
C GLY A 319 -24.35 3.60 -10.71
N GLU A 320 -23.45 4.04 -9.81
CA GLU A 320 -23.03 5.45 -9.71
C GLU A 320 -22.42 5.99 -11.02
N ALA A 321 -21.82 5.12 -11.82
CA ALA A 321 -21.26 5.44 -13.14
C ALA A 321 -22.28 5.24 -14.29
N GLY A 322 -23.52 4.87 -13.98
CA GLY A 322 -24.58 4.62 -14.98
C GLY A 322 -24.43 3.27 -15.71
N ILE A 323 -23.76 2.28 -15.10
CA ILE A 323 -23.47 0.96 -15.68
C ILE A 323 -24.24 -0.11 -14.92
N ASP A 324 -25.00 -0.94 -15.61
CA ASP A 324 -25.61 -2.17 -15.09
C ASP A 324 -24.73 -3.38 -15.47
N PRO A 325 -23.93 -3.94 -14.55
CA PRO A 325 -23.03 -5.05 -14.86
C PRO A 325 -23.73 -6.33 -15.37
N ALA A 326 -25.03 -6.45 -15.15
CA ALA A 326 -25.82 -7.56 -15.68
C ALA A 326 -26.11 -7.43 -17.20
N LYS A 327 -26.03 -6.22 -17.76
CA LYS A 327 -26.39 -5.91 -19.12
C LYS A 327 -25.29 -5.22 -19.93
N ASP A 328 -24.44 -4.44 -19.24
CA ASP A 328 -23.45 -3.58 -19.86
C ASP A 328 -22.04 -4.17 -19.71
N LEU A 329 -21.16 -3.80 -20.63
CA LEU A 329 -19.73 -3.99 -20.48
C LEU A 329 -19.18 -2.97 -19.46
N ILE A 330 -18.37 -3.43 -18.50
CA ILE A 330 -17.76 -2.58 -17.48
C ILE A 330 -16.45 -2.03 -18.04
N PRO A 331 -16.33 -0.72 -18.33
CA PRO A 331 -15.07 -0.15 -18.80
C PRO A 331 -14.01 -0.21 -17.68
N VAL A 332 -12.83 -0.75 -17.99
CA VAL A 332 -11.76 -0.93 -17.01
C VAL A 332 -10.41 -0.47 -17.53
N ARG A 333 -9.55 -0.06 -16.60
CA ARG A 333 -8.15 0.32 -16.85
C ARG A 333 -7.26 -0.08 -15.67
N PRO A 334 -5.94 -0.25 -15.88
CA PRO A 334 -5.01 -0.40 -14.78
C PRO A 334 -4.94 0.86 -13.91
N ALA A 335 -4.90 0.65 -12.59
CA ALA A 335 -4.74 1.72 -11.61
C ALA A 335 -3.78 1.28 -10.50
N VAL A 336 -3.01 2.21 -9.96
CA VAL A 336 -2.13 1.91 -8.81
C VAL A 336 -2.99 1.45 -7.64
N HIS A 337 -2.54 0.34 -7.02
CA HIS A 337 -3.32 -0.33 -6.00
C HIS A 337 -2.51 -0.65 -4.75
N TYR A 338 -1.23 -1.02 -4.88
CA TYR A 338 -0.35 -1.36 -3.77
C TYR A 338 1.11 -1.07 -4.08
N HIS A 339 1.89 -0.67 -3.07
CA HIS A 339 3.32 -0.44 -3.16
C HIS A 339 4.08 -1.50 -2.35
N MET A 340 4.92 -2.30 -3.00
CA MET A 340 5.72 -3.32 -2.34
C MET A 340 7.01 -2.76 -1.75
N GLY A 341 7.48 -1.62 -2.29
CA GLY A 341 8.58 -0.84 -1.73
C GLY A 341 8.16 -0.03 -0.51
N GLY A 342 9.11 0.63 0.11
CA GLY A 342 8.88 1.47 1.28
C GLY A 342 10.11 1.61 2.16
N VAL A 343 9.90 1.91 3.43
CA VAL A 343 10.98 1.94 4.42
C VAL A 343 11.45 0.52 4.68
N ALA A 344 12.77 0.28 4.54
CA ALA A 344 13.36 -1.02 4.85
C ALA A 344 13.23 -1.32 6.35
N THR A 345 12.67 -2.48 6.68
CA THR A 345 12.47 -2.89 8.08
C THR A 345 12.93 -4.32 8.33
N ASP A 346 13.25 -4.60 9.59
CA ASP A 346 13.46 -5.96 10.07
C ASP A 346 12.12 -6.70 10.32
N ALA A 347 12.22 -7.93 10.83
CA ALA A 347 11.05 -8.79 11.11
C ALA A 347 10.08 -8.22 12.16
N ASN A 348 10.49 -7.23 12.95
CA ASN A 348 9.72 -6.57 13.99
C ASN A 348 9.23 -5.16 13.59
N GLY A 349 9.51 -4.74 12.35
CA GLY A 349 9.17 -3.43 11.84
C GLY A 349 10.15 -2.31 12.20
N ARG A 350 11.31 -2.61 12.80
CA ARG A 350 12.34 -1.61 13.09
C ARG A 350 12.98 -1.12 11.78
N SER A 351 13.05 0.19 11.61
CA SER A 351 13.84 0.80 10.53
C SER A 351 15.32 0.88 10.89
N SER A 352 16.14 1.42 9.99
CA SER A 352 17.54 1.73 10.27
C SER A 352 17.73 2.93 11.24
N VAL A 353 16.65 3.65 11.57
CA VAL A 353 16.67 4.79 12.50
C VAL A 353 16.19 4.33 13.87
N PRO A 354 17.01 4.43 14.92
CA PRO A 354 16.63 4.07 16.28
C PRO A 354 15.39 4.85 16.76
N GLY A 355 14.40 4.13 17.29
CA GLY A 355 13.14 4.71 17.75
C GLY A 355 12.08 4.88 16.67
N LEU A 356 12.36 4.40 15.44
CA LEU A 356 11.42 4.44 14.32
C LEU A 356 11.05 3.03 13.86
N TRP A 357 9.76 2.69 14.00
CA TRP A 357 9.13 1.48 13.44
C TRP A 357 8.24 1.85 12.25
N VAL A 358 8.09 0.92 11.32
CA VAL A 358 7.17 1.08 10.18
C VAL A 358 6.39 -0.22 9.97
N ALA A 359 5.07 -0.11 9.79
CA ALA A 359 4.18 -1.26 9.62
C ALA A 359 3.17 -1.05 8.49
N GLY A 360 2.76 -2.13 7.85
CA GLY A 360 1.87 -2.13 6.69
C GLY A 360 2.54 -1.54 5.44
N GLU A 361 1.76 -1.02 4.52
CA GLU A 361 2.20 -0.64 3.16
C GLU A 361 3.28 0.45 3.11
N ALA A 362 3.58 1.15 4.21
CA ALA A 362 4.71 2.09 4.27
C ALA A 362 6.06 1.38 4.41
N ALA A 363 6.06 0.10 4.80
CA ALA A 363 7.24 -0.72 5.02
C ALA A 363 7.56 -1.61 3.80
N SER A 364 8.85 -1.89 3.58
CA SER A 364 9.34 -2.94 2.68
C SER A 364 10.08 -4.00 3.47
N ILE A 365 9.34 -4.95 4.01
CA ILE A 365 9.88 -6.02 4.86
C ILE A 365 10.43 -7.20 4.04
N GLY A 366 10.01 -7.35 2.77
CA GLY A 366 10.41 -8.48 1.91
C GLY A 366 9.35 -9.56 1.73
N LEU A 367 8.15 -9.39 2.27
CA LEU A 367 7.06 -10.35 2.08
C LEU A 367 6.63 -10.46 0.61
N HIS A 368 6.49 -9.33 -0.07
CA HIS A 368 5.82 -9.26 -1.36
C HIS A 368 6.74 -9.39 -2.57
N GLY A 369 8.05 -9.27 -2.39
CA GLY A 369 8.99 -9.30 -3.51
C GLY A 369 8.63 -8.29 -4.62
N ALA A 370 8.68 -8.72 -5.87
CA ALA A 370 8.41 -7.87 -7.02
C ALA A 370 6.91 -7.70 -7.35
N ASN A 371 6.03 -8.50 -6.75
CA ASN A 371 4.59 -8.44 -7.01
C ASN A 371 3.81 -9.11 -5.87
N ARG A 372 2.84 -8.40 -5.30
CA ARG A 372 2.08 -8.84 -4.15
C ARG A 372 1.02 -9.87 -4.52
N LEU A 373 0.99 -11.00 -3.81
CA LEU A 373 -0.14 -11.93 -3.84
C LEU A 373 -1.38 -11.24 -3.24
N ALA A 374 -2.53 -11.42 -3.86
CA ALA A 374 -3.79 -10.83 -3.41
C ALA A 374 -4.08 -11.16 -1.93
N SER A 375 -4.72 -10.25 -1.21
CA SER A 375 -5.12 -10.38 0.20
C SER A 375 -3.99 -10.58 1.24
N ASN A 376 -2.71 -10.65 0.83
CA ASN A 376 -1.56 -10.67 1.75
C ASN A 376 -1.30 -9.31 2.42
N SER A 377 -1.77 -8.20 1.86
CA SER A 377 -1.52 -6.85 2.41
C SER A 377 -2.23 -6.60 3.74
N LEU A 378 -3.47 -7.07 3.89
CA LEU A 378 -4.19 -6.96 5.15
C LEU A 378 -3.59 -7.91 6.21
N LEU A 379 -3.13 -9.10 5.80
CA LEU A 379 -2.39 -10.00 6.68
C LEU A 379 -1.11 -9.32 7.19
N GLU A 380 -0.28 -8.78 6.28
CA GLU A 380 0.94 -8.05 6.64
C GLU A 380 0.64 -6.90 7.60
N ALA A 381 -0.35 -6.07 7.29
CA ALA A 381 -0.72 -4.93 8.13
C ALA A 381 -1.10 -5.36 9.55
N ALA A 382 -1.88 -6.43 9.70
CA ALA A 382 -2.27 -6.96 11.01
C ALA A 382 -1.07 -7.55 11.76
N VAL A 383 -0.31 -8.44 11.13
CA VAL A 383 0.85 -9.12 11.75
C VAL A 383 1.94 -8.12 12.12
N MET A 384 2.30 -7.21 11.20
CA MET A 384 3.37 -6.25 11.47
C MET A 384 2.98 -5.20 12.49
N GLY A 385 1.69 -4.80 12.54
CA GLY A 385 1.19 -3.97 13.63
C GLY A 385 1.35 -4.64 14.99
N MET A 386 1.02 -5.93 15.09
CA MET A 386 1.22 -6.72 16.32
C MET A 386 2.70 -6.91 16.67
N ARG A 387 3.56 -7.17 15.68
CA ARG A 387 5.01 -7.34 15.90
C ARG A 387 5.67 -6.07 16.39
N ALA A 388 5.40 -4.93 15.74
CA ALA A 388 5.92 -3.62 16.17
C ALA A 388 5.49 -3.30 17.61
N ALA A 389 4.23 -3.56 17.96
CA ALA A 389 3.74 -3.36 19.31
C ALA A 389 4.46 -4.24 20.35
N ARG A 390 4.62 -5.53 20.07
CA ARG A 390 5.33 -6.47 20.97
C ARG A 390 6.79 -6.10 21.14
N ASP A 391 7.42 -5.60 20.09
CA ASP A 391 8.83 -5.17 20.11
C ASP A 391 9.03 -3.87 20.91
N ILE A 392 8.05 -2.97 20.89
CA ILE A 392 8.04 -1.72 21.66
C ILE A 392 7.69 -1.97 23.14
N SER A 393 6.85 -2.97 23.41
CA SER A 393 6.32 -3.23 24.76
C SER A 393 7.44 -3.45 25.77
N GLY A 394 7.31 -2.79 26.93
CA GLY A 394 8.30 -2.83 27.99
C GLY A 394 9.56 -1.99 27.76
N MET A 395 9.69 -1.31 26.61
CA MET A 395 10.80 -0.38 26.41
C MET A 395 10.63 0.86 27.30
N PRO A 396 11.69 1.32 27.98
CA PRO A 396 11.59 2.52 28.80
C PRO A 396 11.21 3.73 27.93
N ALA A 397 10.29 4.56 28.44
CA ALA A 397 10.03 5.87 27.87
C ALA A 397 11.27 6.74 28.14
N SER A 398 12.09 6.97 27.13
CA SER A 398 13.16 7.95 27.23
C SER A 398 12.52 9.35 27.26
N GLY A 399 12.78 10.12 28.31
CA GLY A 399 12.37 11.50 28.37
C GLY A 399 13.01 12.27 27.21
N ALA A 400 12.20 12.92 26.39
CA ALA A 400 12.73 13.82 25.38
C ALA A 400 13.36 15.02 26.09
N GLY A 401 14.63 15.31 25.80
CA GLY A 401 15.28 16.56 26.19
C GLY A 401 14.53 17.77 25.62
N THR A 402 15.06 18.97 25.85
CA THR A 402 14.49 20.19 25.27
C THR A 402 14.55 20.12 23.75
N ILE A 403 13.41 19.80 23.10
CA ILE A 403 13.32 19.61 21.65
C ILE A 403 13.03 20.96 21.01
N SER A 404 13.91 21.44 20.14
CA SER A 404 13.63 22.56 19.23
C SER A 404 13.22 22.00 17.87
N ALA A 405 11.97 22.22 17.49
CA ALA A 405 11.57 22.01 16.10
C ALA A 405 11.96 23.24 15.29
N GLY A 406 12.52 23.01 14.12
CA GLY A 406 12.65 24.04 13.10
C GLY A 406 11.27 24.59 12.65
N SER A 407 11.24 25.42 11.63
CA SER A 407 9.97 25.95 11.07
C SER A 407 9.08 24.79 10.60
N LEU A 408 7.76 24.93 10.80
CA LEU A 408 6.77 23.99 10.31
C LEU A 408 6.82 23.95 8.76
N PRO A 409 7.07 22.80 8.14
CA PRO A 409 7.04 22.70 6.68
C PRO A 409 5.67 22.99 6.10
N ALA A 410 5.61 23.46 4.85
CA ALA A 410 4.36 23.66 4.13
C ALA A 410 3.55 22.36 4.04
N PRO A 411 2.20 22.42 3.96
CA PRO A 411 1.36 21.24 3.71
C PRO A 411 1.79 20.58 2.40
N ALA A 412 1.98 19.25 2.44
CA ALA A 412 2.40 18.52 1.26
C ALA A 412 1.26 18.45 0.22
N ASP A 413 1.61 18.69 -1.05
CA ASP A 413 0.70 18.65 -2.20
C ASP A 413 1.34 17.90 -3.38
N ALA A 414 0.69 16.82 -3.80
CA ALA A 414 1.14 15.99 -4.90
C ALA A 414 0.68 16.48 -6.30
N SER A 415 -0.03 17.59 -6.39
CA SER A 415 -0.65 18.06 -7.65
C SER A 415 0.35 18.28 -8.79
N LEU A 416 1.55 18.81 -8.50
CA LEU A 416 2.63 18.98 -9.47
C LEU A 416 3.36 17.67 -9.78
N VAL A 417 3.39 16.73 -8.86
CA VAL A 417 4.12 15.45 -8.98
C VAL A 417 3.30 14.40 -9.73
N ARG A 418 2.00 14.36 -9.48
CA ARG A 418 1.08 13.35 -10.01
C ARG A 418 1.09 13.23 -11.54
N PRO A 419 1.04 14.30 -12.34
CA PRO A 419 1.14 14.22 -13.80
C PRO A 419 2.48 13.65 -14.28
N ILE A 420 3.60 13.99 -13.59
CA ILE A 420 4.93 13.49 -13.92
C ILE A 420 4.98 11.96 -13.72
N VAL A 421 4.55 11.50 -12.55
CA VAL A 421 4.56 10.08 -12.17
C VAL A 421 3.65 9.27 -13.09
N SER A 422 2.42 9.75 -13.32
CA SER A 422 1.43 9.08 -14.17
C SER A 422 1.91 8.92 -15.61
N ARG A 423 2.63 9.93 -16.13
CA ARG A 423 3.17 9.92 -17.49
C ARG A 423 4.38 9.01 -17.64
N HIS A 424 5.29 9.00 -16.65
CA HIS A 424 6.64 8.45 -16.82
C HIS A 424 6.87 7.14 -16.07
N LEU A 425 6.13 6.85 -14.99
CA LEU A 425 6.36 5.72 -14.10
C LEU A 425 5.14 4.77 -14.05
N GLY A 426 4.42 4.62 -15.16
CA GLY A 426 3.26 3.76 -15.30
C GLY A 426 3.61 2.25 -15.33
N VAL A 427 2.66 1.45 -15.85
CA VAL A 427 2.80 -0.01 -15.98
C VAL A 427 3.99 -0.39 -16.86
N LEU A 428 4.17 0.29 -17.99
CA LEU A 428 5.28 0.08 -18.92
C LEU A 428 6.24 1.26 -18.82
N ARG A 429 7.52 0.97 -18.63
CA ARG A 429 8.59 1.94 -18.41
C ARG A 429 9.72 1.75 -19.42
N ASN A 430 10.52 2.79 -19.63
CA ASN A 430 11.78 2.74 -20.39
C ASN A 430 12.74 3.79 -19.87
N ALA A 431 14.01 3.73 -20.27
CA ALA A 431 15.05 4.66 -19.81
C ALA A 431 14.68 6.13 -20.06
N GLY A 432 14.16 6.45 -21.24
CA GLY A 432 13.78 7.82 -21.58
C GLY A 432 12.68 8.39 -20.68
N ALA A 433 11.64 7.61 -20.41
CA ALA A 433 10.58 8.00 -19.49
C ALA A 433 11.11 8.17 -18.06
N ILE A 434 11.91 7.21 -17.57
CA ILE A 434 12.46 7.25 -16.20
C ILE A 434 13.39 8.44 -16.02
N HIS A 435 14.32 8.70 -16.96
CA HIS A 435 15.22 9.86 -16.91
C HIS A 435 14.43 11.19 -17.00
N GLY A 436 13.37 11.23 -17.81
CA GLY A 436 12.46 12.37 -17.86
C GLY A 436 11.76 12.62 -16.51
N ALA A 437 11.35 11.57 -15.82
CA ALA A 437 10.81 11.66 -14.46
C ALA A 437 11.85 12.21 -13.47
N ILE A 438 13.08 11.66 -13.47
CA ILE A 438 14.17 12.10 -12.59
C ILE A 438 14.45 13.60 -12.80
N ALA A 439 14.62 14.03 -14.04
CA ALA A 439 14.90 15.43 -14.39
C ALA A 439 13.80 16.39 -13.93
N ALA A 440 12.53 15.99 -14.03
CA ALA A 440 11.39 16.81 -13.61
C ALA A 440 11.18 16.81 -12.08
N LEU A 441 11.48 15.71 -11.40
CA LEU A 441 11.23 15.53 -9.97
C LEU A 441 12.37 16.08 -9.08
N LEU A 442 13.62 16.01 -9.54
CA LEU A 442 14.78 16.40 -8.74
C LEU A 442 14.69 17.85 -8.20
N PRO A 443 14.40 18.88 -9.01
CA PRO A 443 14.30 20.26 -8.49
C PRO A 443 13.14 20.43 -7.51
N LEU A 444 12.06 19.66 -7.64
CA LEU A 444 10.95 19.68 -6.68
C LEU A 444 11.35 19.00 -5.35
N ALA A 445 12.07 17.88 -5.42
CA ALA A 445 12.53 17.11 -4.27
C ALA A 445 13.58 17.87 -3.43
N GLU A 446 14.44 18.65 -4.08
CA GLU A 446 15.44 19.52 -3.42
C GLU A 446 14.84 20.83 -2.88
N GLY A 447 13.63 21.16 -3.28
CA GLY A 447 12.91 22.34 -2.79
C GLY A 447 12.34 22.18 -1.39
N ASN A 448 11.74 23.29 -0.89
CA ASN A 448 11.08 23.36 0.42
C ASN A 448 9.57 23.63 0.28
N GLY A 449 9.03 23.59 -0.94
CA GLY A 449 7.62 23.84 -1.21
C GLY A 449 6.71 22.64 -0.93
N PRO A 450 5.40 22.79 -1.13
CA PRO A 450 4.40 21.72 -0.91
C PRO A 450 4.67 20.43 -1.72
N ALA A 451 5.30 20.54 -2.89
CA ALA A 451 5.61 19.39 -3.73
C ALA A 451 6.83 18.58 -3.28
N ALA A 452 7.63 19.07 -2.32
CA ALA A 452 8.94 18.49 -1.99
C ALA A 452 8.84 17.05 -1.47
N ASP A 453 7.99 16.79 -0.47
CA ASP A 453 7.84 15.44 0.10
C ASP A 453 7.23 14.45 -0.91
N PRO A 454 6.16 14.76 -1.66
CA PRO A 454 5.69 13.91 -2.75
C PRO A 454 6.75 13.67 -3.83
N ALA A 455 7.55 14.70 -4.18
CA ALA A 455 8.61 14.58 -5.19
C ALA A 455 9.76 13.68 -4.71
N ILE A 456 10.12 13.70 -3.43
CA ILE A 456 11.10 12.77 -2.85
C ILE A 456 10.66 11.33 -3.07
N VAL A 457 9.41 10.99 -2.72
CA VAL A 457 8.90 9.62 -2.89
C VAL A 457 8.88 9.21 -4.37
N ALA A 458 8.40 10.08 -5.24
CA ALA A 458 8.38 9.84 -6.67
C ALA A 458 9.79 9.70 -7.28
N LEU A 459 10.76 10.52 -6.82
CA LEU A 459 12.15 10.44 -7.24
C LEU A 459 12.79 9.13 -6.82
N LEU A 460 12.52 8.66 -5.59
CA LEU A 460 12.96 7.35 -5.13
C LEU A 460 12.43 6.23 -6.05
N ILE A 461 11.15 6.24 -6.40
CA ILE A 461 10.57 5.29 -7.35
C ILE A 461 11.32 5.35 -8.70
N ALA A 462 11.60 6.54 -9.21
CA ALA A 462 12.29 6.73 -10.49
C ALA A 462 13.75 6.26 -10.45
N VAL A 463 14.49 6.58 -9.39
CA VAL A 463 15.90 6.18 -9.22
C VAL A 463 16.02 4.67 -9.09
N PHE A 464 15.22 4.04 -8.23
CA PHE A 464 15.22 2.57 -8.12
C PHE A 464 14.85 1.90 -9.45
N ALA A 465 13.86 2.45 -10.18
CA ALA A 465 13.47 1.95 -11.50
C ALA A 465 14.59 2.13 -12.55
N SER A 466 15.40 3.19 -12.49
CA SER A 466 16.51 3.40 -13.39
C SER A 466 17.61 2.36 -13.23
N LEU A 467 17.85 1.96 -11.99
CA LEU A 467 18.90 1.00 -11.62
C LEU A 467 18.50 -0.45 -11.89
N ARG A 468 17.20 -0.76 -12.00
CA ARG A 468 16.72 -2.12 -12.30
C ARG A 468 16.57 -2.31 -13.80
N MET A 469 17.58 -2.89 -14.42
CA MET A 469 17.64 -3.14 -15.88
C MET A 469 17.10 -4.54 -16.22
N GLU A 470 15.86 -4.81 -15.83
CA GLU A 470 15.12 -6.04 -16.09
C GLU A 470 13.62 -5.78 -16.07
N SER A 471 12.81 -6.75 -16.49
CA SER A 471 11.37 -6.78 -16.25
C SER A 471 11.05 -7.93 -15.28
N ARG A 472 10.47 -7.58 -14.11
CA ARG A 472 10.15 -8.53 -13.03
C ARG A 472 8.92 -8.06 -12.27
N GLY A 473 7.92 -8.92 -12.10
CA GLY A 473 6.69 -8.61 -11.38
C GLY A 473 6.05 -7.29 -11.86
N ALA A 474 5.80 -6.38 -10.95
CA ALA A 474 5.19 -5.07 -11.24
C ALA A 474 6.12 -4.07 -11.94
N HIS A 475 7.43 -4.34 -12.02
CA HIS A 475 8.38 -3.51 -12.75
C HIS A 475 8.60 -4.05 -14.17
N ALA A 476 8.05 -3.37 -15.17
CA ALA A 476 8.15 -3.77 -16.57
C ALA A 476 8.89 -2.72 -17.41
N ARG A 477 10.04 -3.11 -17.98
CA ARG A 477 10.91 -2.30 -18.82
C ARG A 477 10.80 -2.74 -20.27
N THR A 478 10.34 -1.85 -21.16
CA THR A 478 10.24 -2.18 -22.60
C THR A 478 11.61 -2.27 -23.27
N ASP A 479 12.61 -1.60 -22.73
CA ASP A 479 14.00 -1.64 -23.14
C ASP A 479 14.83 -2.77 -22.49
N PHE A 480 14.34 -3.36 -21.41
CA PHE A 480 14.89 -4.54 -20.73
C PHE A 480 13.78 -5.57 -20.44
N PRO A 481 13.23 -6.24 -21.47
CA PRO A 481 12.03 -7.08 -21.31
C PRO A 481 12.27 -8.40 -20.58
N LEU A 482 13.53 -8.82 -20.45
CA LEU A 482 13.90 -10.08 -19.83
C LEU A 482 14.20 -9.92 -18.34
N LYS A 483 14.04 -11.02 -17.59
CA LYS A 483 14.47 -11.12 -16.20
C LYS A 483 15.96 -11.39 -16.11
N LEU A 484 16.64 -10.79 -15.15
CA LEU A 484 17.99 -11.18 -14.79
C LEU A 484 17.99 -12.50 -14.01
N ALA A 485 19.00 -13.33 -14.21
CA ALA A 485 19.11 -14.63 -13.52
C ALA A 485 19.26 -14.44 -11.99
N ASN A 486 20.07 -13.46 -11.59
CA ASN A 486 20.30 -13.11 -10.19
C ASN A 486 19.68 -11.75 -9.91
N ALA A 487 18.49 -11.75 -9.30
CA ALA A 487 17.84 -10.55 -8.85
C ALA A 487 17.98 -10.43 -7.33
N ASN A 488 18.34 -9.24 -6.87
CA ASN A 488 18.45 -8.92 -5.46
C ASN A 488 17.53 -7.75 -5.11
N ARG A 489 17.03 -7.74 -3.90
CA ARG A 489 16.40 -6.56 -3.31
C ARG A 489 17.41 -5.42 -3.25
N ARG A 490 16.94 -4.21 -3.42
CA ARG A 490 17.80 -3.02 -3.42
C ARG A 490 17.41 -2.10 -2.28
N GLN A 491 18.42 -1.55 -1.61
CA GLN A 491 18.21 -0.58 -0.53
C GLN A 491 19.14 0.62 -0.72
N MET A 492 18.68 1.83 -0.36
CA MET A 492 19.50 3.04 -0.29
C MET A 492 18.83 4.09 0.60
N CYS A 493 19.61 5.06 1.08
CA CYS A 493 19.10 6.23 1.77
C CYS A 493 18.71 7.34 0.76
N LEU A 494 18.02 8.37 1.25
CA LEU A 494 17.64 9.52 0.42
C LEU A 494 18.86 10.25 -0.16
N SER A 495 19.95 10.39 0.61
CA SER A 495 21.21 10.99 0.15
C SER A 495 21.76 10.30 -1.10
N ASP A 496 21.81 8.97 -1.09
CA ASP A 496 22.32 8.17 -2.20
C ASP A 496 21.45 8.34 -3.44
N ALA A 497 20.13 8.33 -3.25
CA ALA A 497 19.17 8.52 -4.35
C ALA A 497 19.29 9.92 -4.99
N LEU A 498 19.51 10.96 -4.19
CA LEU A 498 19.72 12.32 -4.68
C LEU A 498 21.06 12.43 -5.45
N GLU A 499 22.12 11.79 -4.98
CA GLU A 499 23.40 11.75 -5.68
C GLU A 499 23.26 11.07 -7.04
N ILE A 500 22.62 9.90 -7.10
CA ILE A 500 22.34 9.18 -8.34
C ILE A 500 21.47 10.03 -9.28
N ALA A 501 20.45 10.69 -8.75
CA ALA A 501 19.56 11.53 -9.56
C ALA A 501 20.31 12.71 -10.20
N ARG A 502 21.21 13.38 -9.44
CA ARG A 502 22.06 14.47 -9.96
C ARG A 502 23.04 13.99 -11.02
N ALA A 503 23.56 12.76 -10.88
CA ALA A 503 24.47 12.15 -11.83
C ALA A 503 23.76 11.59 -13.08
N THR A 504 22.42 11.48 -13.06
CA THR A 504 21.64 10.93 -14.18
C THR A 504 21.55 11.97 -15.32
N PRO A 505 22.15 11.72 -16.51
CA PRO A 505 22.10 12.68 -17.60
C PRO A 505 20.66 12.78 -18.15
N PRO A 506 20.27 13.96 -18.67
CA PRO A 506 19.06 14.08 -19.46
C PRO A 506 19.09 13.07 -20.61
N TYR A 507 18.00 12.36 -20.82
CA TYR A 507 17.92 11.40 -21.93
C TYR A 507 17.97 12.15 -23.25
N ALA A 508 19.11 12.09 -23.94
CA ALA A 508 19.22 12.57 -25.30
C ALA A 508 18.38 11.65 -26.20
N HIS A 509 17.26 12.16 -26.72
CA HIS A 509 16.59 11.47 -27.81
C HIS A 509 17.62 11.25 -28.91
N ALA A 510 17.96 9.98 -29.20
CA ALA A 510 18.67 9.67 -30.43
C ALA A 510 17.80 10.26 -31.57
N ARG A 511 18.27 11.31 -32.21
CA ARG A 511 17.64 11.82 -33.42
C ARG A 511 17.64 10.64 -34.38
N SER A 512 16.46 10.12 -34.72
CA SER A 512 16.32 9.18 -35.82
C SER A 512 16.94 9.81 -37.03
N ALA A 513 18.09 9.27 -37.47
CA ALA A 513 18.70 9.59 -38.74
C ALA A 513 17.88 8.97 -39.87
#